data_36c5dbd2139b51218e0e30ae111ee2b1
#
_entry.id   36c5dbd2139b51218e0e30ae111ee2b1
#
_cell.length_a   1.000
_cell.length_b   1.000
_cell.length_c   1.000
_cell.angle_alpha   90.00
_cell.angle_beta   90.00
_cell.angle_gamma   90.00
#
_symmetry.space_group_name_H-M   'P 1'
#
loop_
_entity.id
_entity.type
_entity.pdbx_description
1 polymer ?
#
loop_
_entity_poly.entity_id
_entity_poly.type
_entity_poly.pdbx_seq_one_letter_code
_entity_poly.pdbx_strand_id
1 'polypeptide(L)'
;ITTIKVNELLIVSPTQNQNPVLDVKGKELTLSLKDTLLPNTTYTVKFNGCVLDVNENNPILDYSYLFSTGLYLDSGKLSGHIKDITTNLPCNTCNVQLYTSNSDSVIIKHKPDYLTKTNETGYFQFNNLPTRNFKLVALKDVNKNLMLDNNELVSLATEIYTDKIIPDTINIFPFYQSSFTTMV
;
A
#
# COMPACT_ATOMS: atom_id res chain seq x y z
N ILE A 1 26.12 -3.06 -1.50
CA ILE A 1 24.67 -3.11 -1.78
C ILE A 1 24.34 -2.30 -3.01
N THR A 2 23.25 -2.63 -3.70
CA THR A 2 22.66 -1.91 -4.82
C THR A 2 21.14 -1.87 -4.68
N THR A 3 20.47 -1.11 -5.53
CA THR A 3 19.00 -0.99 -5.48
C THR A 3 18.39 -1.28 -6.83
N ILE A 4 17.17 -1.85 -6.83
CA ILE A 4 16.37 -2.11 -8.03
C ILE A 4 14.92 -1.68 -7.79
N LYS A 5 14.24 -1.23 -8.84
CA LYS A 5 12.78 -0.93 -8.85
C LYS A 5 12.29 -0.22 -7.58
N VAL A 6 13.04 0.75 -7.07
CA VAL A 6 12.76 1.42 -5.79
C VAL A 6 11.32 1.93 -5.72
N ASN A 7 10.82 2.58 -6.77
CA ASN A 7 9.46 3.14 -6.82
C ASN A 7 8.35 2.07 -6.78
N GLU A 8 8.69 0.79 -7.01
CA GLU A 8 7.71 -0.31 -7.03
C GLU A 8 7.76 -1.15 -5.75
N LEU A 9 8.95 -1.32 -5.21
CA LEU A 9 9.23 -2.24 -4.11
C LEU A 9 9.36 -1.55 -2.76
N LEU A 10 9.82 -0.28 -2.73
CA LEU A 10 9.87 0.50 -1.51
C LEU A 10 8.49 1.06 -1.18
N ILE A 11 7.95 0.66 -0.05
CA ILE A 11 6.66 1.16 0.44
C ILE A 11 6.91 1.95 1.73
N VAL A 12 6.50 3.21 1.72
CA VAL A 12 6.48 4.08 2.89
C VAL A 12 5.03 4.30 3.32
N SER A 13 4.72 4.06 4.57
CA SER A 13 3.39 4.29 5.15
C SER A 13 3.51 5.13 6.43
N PRO A 14 2.78 6.25 6.57
CA PRO A 14 1.85 6.81 5.58
C PRO A 14 2.51 7.14 4.25
N THR A 15 1.69 7.05 3.17
CA THR A 15 2.14 7.23 1.79
C THR A 15 2.66 8.65 1.54
N GLN A 16 3.72 8.76 0.76
CA GLN A 16 4.32 10.04 0.41
C GLN A 16 3.78 10.53 -0.94
N ASN A 17 3.58 11.86 -1.09
CA ASN A 17 3.23 12.46 -2.38
C ASN A 17 4.38 12.36 -3.37
N GLN A 18 5.60 12.64 -2.88
CA GLN A 18 6.82 12.52 -3.65
C GLN A 18 7.47 11.16 -3.38
N ASN A 19 8.01 10.54 -4.42
CA ASN A 19 8.71 9.26 -4.26
C ASN A 19 9.94 9.43 -3.37
N PRO A 20 10.13 8.52 -2.39
CA PRO A 20 11.35 8.48 -1.59
C PRO A 20 12.55 8.15 -2.47
N VAL A 21 13.72 8.65 -2.07
CA VAL A 21 14.98 8.41 -2.77
C VAL A 21 15.86 7.51 -1.92
N LEU A 22 16.40 6.45 -2.53
CA LEU A 22 17.42 5.59 -1.94
C LEU A 22 18.76 5.85 -2.63
N ASP A 23 19.74 6.31 -1.87
CA ASP A 23 21.12 6.48 -2.30
C ASP A 23 22.00 5.40 -1.66
N VAL A 24 22.86 4.78 -2.48
CA VAL A 24 23.82 3.78 -2.03
C VAL A 24 25.24 4.31 -2.19
N LYS A 25 25.98 4.31 -1.09
CA LYS A 25 27.41 4.67 -1.10
C LYS A 25 28.21 3.60 -0.35
N GLY A 26 28.84 2.73 -1.10
CA GLY A 26 29.57 1.59 -0.53
C GLY A 26 28.64 0.63 0.20
N LYS A 27 28.73 0.58 1.53
CA LYS A 27 27.87 -0.26 2.39
C LYS A 27 26.74 0.53 3.07
N GLU A 28 26.68 1.82 2.83
CA GLU A 28 25.68 2.70 3.41
C GLU A 28 24.49 2.85 2.47
N LEU A 29 23.28 2.78 3.04
CA LEU A 29 22.01 3.04 2.38
C LEU A 29 21.37 4.26 3.05
N THR A 30 21.16 5.32 2.28
CA THR A 30 20.48 6.53 2.75
C THR A 30 19.10 6.62 2.15
N LEU A 31 18.07 6.65 3.00
CA LEU A 31 16.68 6.91 2.62
C LEU A 31 16.36 8.39 2.85
N SER A 32 15.93 9.07 1.80
CA SER A 32 15.44 10.45 1.87
C SER A 32 13.95 10.50 1.60
N LEU A 33 13.17 10.90 2.59
CA LEU A 33 11.76 11.25 2.46
C LEU A 33 11.67 12.72 2.06
N LYS A 34 10.93 13.02 0.99
CA LYS A 34 10.87 14.37 0.40
C LYS A 34 9.73 15.21 0.95
N ASP A 35 8.66 14.57 1.42
CA ASP A 35 7.53 15.26 2.02
C ASP A 35 7.84 15.63 3.47
N THR A 36 7.21 16.69 3.96
CA THR A 36 7.22 17.02 5.39
C THR A 36 6.50 15.91 6.16
N LEU A 37 7.17 15.36 7.15
CA LEU A 37 6.59 14.31 7.98
C LEU A 37 5.46 14.85 8.84
N LEU A 38 4.38 14.07 8.94
CA LEU A 38 3.24 14.39 9.80
C LEU A 38 3.67 14.28 11.28
N PRO A 39 3.20 15.19 12.15
CA PRO A 39 3.49 15.11 13.57
C PRO A 39 2.76 13.94 14.24
N ASN A 40 3.33 13.39 15.32
CA ASN A 40 2.76 12.30 16.12
C ASN A 40 2.31 11.11 15.27
N THR A 41 3.15 10.71 14.29
CA THR A 41 2.80 9.72 13.29
C THR A 41 3.86 8.63 13.23
N THR A 42 3.43 7.38 13.23
CA THR A 42 4.30 6.22 13.04
C THR A 42 4.50 5.95 11.55
N TYR A 43 5.75 5.89 11.15
CA TYR A 43 6.17 5.58 9.78
C TYR A 43 6.75 4.19 9.69
N THR A 44 6.31 3.43 8.71
CA THR A 44 6.88 2.13 8.34
C THR A 44 7.44 2.20 6.93
N VAL A 45 8.69 1.80 6.76
CA VAL A 45 9.37 1.68 5.47
C VAL A 45 9.62 0.21 5.20
N LYS A 46 8.97 -0.36 4.18
CA LYS A 46 9.16 -1.75 3.75
C LYS A 46 10.00 -1.79 2.48
N PHE A 47 11.07 -2.55 2.49
CA PHE A 47 12.01 -2.62 1.36
C PHE A 47 11.63 -3.65 0.30
N ASN A 48 10.88 -4.70 0.64
CA ASN A 48 10.32 -5.72 -0.28
C ASN A 48 11.30 -6.18 -1.39
N GLY A 49 12.58 -6.31 -1.06
CA GLY A 49 13.61 -6.76 -2.00
C GLY A 49 14.16 -5.70 -2.94
N CYS A 50 13.91 -4.39 -2.71
CA CYS A 50 14.51 -3.33 -3.54
C CYS A 50 16.00 -3.11 -3.27
N VAL A 51 16.56 -3.69 -2.22
CA VAL A 51 17.99 -3.63 -1.88
C VAL A 51 18.60 -5.01 -2.08
N LEU A 52 19.70 -5.07 -2.82
CA LEU A 52 20.40 -6.31 -3.18
C LEU A 52 21.83 -6.32 -2.65
N ASP A 53 22.34 -7.50 -2.34
CA ASP A 53 23.77 -7.72 -2.24
C ASP A 53 24.45 -7.56 -3.62
N VAL A 54 25.63 -6.94 -3.67
CA VAL A 54 26.33 -6.68 -4.95
C VAL A 54 26.97 -7.95 -5.52
N ASN A 55 27.38 -8.88 -4.65
CA ASN A 55 28.16 -10.04 -5.11
C ASN A 55 27.25 -11.16 -5.61
N GLU A 56 26.16 -11.41 -4.85
CA GLU A 56 25.27 -12.55 -5.09
C GLU A 56 23.91 -12.13 -5.65
N ASN A 57 23.60 -10.81 -5.69
CA ASN A 57 22.30 -10.25 -6.07
C ASN A 57 21.13 -10.74 -5.22
N ASN A 58 21.40 -11.23 -4.01
CA ASN A 58 20.36 -11.65 -3.09
C ASN A 58 19.57 -10.44 -2.58
N PRO A 59 18.23 -10.43 -2.72
CA PRO A 59 17.40 -9.34 -2.22
C PRO A 59 17.26 -9.42 -0.69
N ILE A 60 17.23 -8.26 -0.04
CA ILE A 60 16.80 -8.15 1.36
C ILE A 60 15.28 -8.21 1.37
N LEU A 61 14.74 -9.38 1.70
CA LEU A 61 13.31 -9.61 1.82
C LEU A 61 12.84 -9.27 3.24
N ASP A 62 11.56 -8.88 3.37
CA ASP A 62 10.84 -8.68 4.63
C ASP A 62 11.51 -7.74 5.65
N TYR A 63 12.41 -6.87 5.19
CA TYR A 63 13.01 -5.87 6.06
C TYR A 63 12.11 -4.62 6.12
N SER A 64 11.81 -4.20 7.35
CA SER A 64 11.05 -2.99 7.62
C SER A 64 11.78 -2.11 8.63
N TYR A 65 11.84 -0.81 8.34
CA TYR A 65 12.29 0.20 9.26
C TYR A 65 11.09 0.95 9.83
N LEU A 66 11.05 1.10 11.15
CA LEU A 66 9.94 1.71 11.89
C LEU A 66 10.45 2.88 12.71
N PHE A 67 9.78 4.03 12.62
CA PHE A 67 10.05 5.19 13.47
C PHE A 67 8.79 6.01 13.70
N SER A 68 8.79 6.90 14.70
CA SER A 68 7.71 7.83 14.98
C SER A 68 8.23 9.25 15.08
N THR A 69 7.43 10.21 14.63
CA THR A 69 7.62 11.64 14.84
C THR A 69 7.02 12.11 16.16
N GLY A 70 6.37 11.22 16.90
CA GLY A 70 5.81 11.43 18.23
C GLY A 70 6.53 10.63 19.31
N LEU A 71 5.93 10.61 20.50
CA LEU A 71 6.49 9.92 21.66
C LEU A 71 6.26 8.40 21.64
N TYR A 72 5.30 7.92 20.86
CA TYR A 72 4.86 6.54 20.84
C TYR A 72 4.85 5.99 19.42
N LEU A 73 4.98 4.66 19.32
CA LEU A 73 4.72 3.91 18.11
C LEU A 73 3.30 3.38 18.15
N ASP A 74 2.56 3.54 17.05
CA ASP A 74 1.28 2.88 16.89
C ASP A 74 1.44 1.36 16.83
N SER A 75 0.46 0.60 17.30
CA SER A 75 0.51 -0.86 17.38
C SER A 75 -0.63 -1.56 16.63
N GLY A 76 -1.54 -0.79 16.05
CA GLY A 76 -2.72 -1.32 15.37
C GLY A 76 -2.37 -2.26 14.22
N LYS A 77 -3.18 -3.30 14.03
CA LYS A 77 -2.99 -4.32 13.00
C LYS A 77 -4.27 -4.51 12.20
N LEU A 78 -4.10 -4.88 10.94
CA LEU A 78 -5.18 -5.25 10.06
C LEU A 78 -4.67 -6.29 9.07
N SER A 79 -5.39 -7.39 8.88
CA SER A 79 -5.02 -8.44 7.94
C SER A 79 -6.25 -9.10 7.30
N GLY A 80 -6.05 -9.72 6.16
CA GLY A 80 -7.11 -10.41 5.44
C GLY A 80 -6.59 -11.05 4.15
N HIS A 81 -7.53 -11.48 3.30
CA HIS A 81 -7.23 -12.08 2.01
C HIS A 81 -7.99 -11.37 0.90
N ILE A 82 -7.37 -11.26 -0.27
CA ILE A 82 -7.97 -10.71 -1.48
C ILE A 82 -8.05 -11.79 -2.55
N LYS A 83 -9.18 -11.83 -3.25
CA LYS A 83 -9.46 -12.77 -4.32
C LYS A 83 -10.11 -12.06 -5.52
N ASP A 84 -9.71 -12.45 -6.71
CA ASP A 84 -10.37 -12.05 -7.94
C ASP A 84 -11.64 -12.91 -8.13
N ILE A 85 -12.80 -12.26 -8.15
CA ILE A 85 -14.09 -12.97 -8.27
C ILE A 85 -14.30 -13.64 -9.65
N THR A 86 -13.65 -13.09 -10.69
CA THR A 86 -13.78 -13.62 -12.06
C THR A 86 -13.02 -14.92 -12.26
N THR A 87 -11.82 -15.00 -11.70
CA THR A 87 -10.94 -16.18 -11.82
C THR A 87 -11.06 -17.14 -10.65
N ASN A 88 -11.66 -16.69 -9.56
CA ASN A 88 -11.72 -17.38 -8.26
C ASN A 88 -10.33 -17.67 -7.64
N LEU A 89 -9.29 -16.98 -8.10
CA LEU A 89 -7.91 -17.15 -7.64
C LEU A 89 -7.51 -16.04 -6.65
N PRO A 90 -6.54 -16.31 -5.76
CA PRO A 90 -5.95 -15.28 -4.91
C PRO A 90 -5.39 -14.13 -5.75
N CYS A 91 -5.64 -12.89 -5.35
CA CYS A 91 -5.02 -11.75 -6.01
C CYS A 91 -3.59 -11.59 -5.51
N ASN A 92 -2.62 -11.97 -6.32
CA ASN A 92 -1.21 -11.75 -6.05
C ASN A 92 -0.81 -10.32 -6.45
N THR A 93 -0.02 -9.65 -5.62
CA THR A 93 0.48 -8.27 -5.83
C THR A 93 -0.60 -7.20 -5.98
N CYS A 94 -1.81 -7.44 -5.47
CA CYS A 94 -2.83 -6.41 -5.35
C CYS A 94 -2.43 -5.38 -4.30
N ASN A 95 -2.65 -4.10 -4.60
CA ASN A 95 -2.54 -3.04 -3.63
C ASN A 95 -3.72 -3.09 -2.66
N VAL A 96 -3.45 -3.11 -1.37
CA VAL A 96 -4.47 -2.90 -0.34
C VAL A 96 -4.24 -1.54 0.25
N GLN A 97 -5.24 -0.70 0.16
CA GLN A 97 -5.20 0.73 0.37
C GLN A 97 -6.11 1.12 1.53
N LEU A 98 -5.62 1.97 2.42
CA LEU A 98 -6.43 2.55 3.49
C LEU A 98 -6.49 4.06 3.33
N TYR A 99 -7.70 4.59 3.47
CA TYR A 99 -7.99 6.02 3.41
C TYR A 99 -8.62 6.47 4.73
N THR A 100 -8.21 7.64 5.19
CA THR A 100 -8.81 8.31 6.37
C THR A 100 -10.04 9.14 5.97
N SER A 101 -10.18 9.43 4.69
CA SER A 101 -11.33 10.11 4.13
C SER A 101 -12.49 9.16 3.84
N ASN A 102 -13.70 9.55 4.19
CA ASN A 102 -14.93 8.78 3.90
C ASN A 102 -15.54 9.10 2.52
N SER A 103 -14.95 10.03 1.76
CA SER A 103 -15.44 10.37 0.40
C SER A 103 -15.30 9.17 -0.54
N ASP A 104 -16.33 8.89 -1.35
CA ASP A 104 -16.28 7.80 -2.32
C ASP A 104 -15.36 8.11 -3.51
N SER A 105 -15.16 9.39 -3.82
CA SER A 105 -14.24 9.82 -4.88
C SER A 105 -12.77 9.78 -4.47
N VAL A 106 -12.43 9.48 -3.21
CA VAL A 106 -11.05 9.52 -2.73
C VAL A 106 -10.15 8.56 -3.50
N ILE A 107 -10.67 7.38 -3.84
CA ILE A 107 -9.92 6.32 -4.55
C ILE A 107 -9.54 6.69 -5.99
N ILE A 108 -10.26 7.64 -6.60
CA ILE A 108 -10.01 8.11 -7.97
C ILE A 108 -9.11 9.35 -7.97
N LYS A 109 -9.15 10.16 -6.90
CA LYS A 109 -8.54 11.50 -6.88
C LYS A 109 -7.26 11.59 -6.07
N HIS A 110 -7.07 10.68 -5.13
CA HIS A 110 -5.96 10.76 -4.17
C HIS A 110 -5.30 9.42 -3.98
N LYS A 111 -4.00 9.45 -3.76
CA LYS A 111 -3.25 8.27 -3.28
C LYS A 111 -3.76 7.85 -1.89
N PRO A 112 -3.65 6.57 -1.52
CA PRO A 112 -4.03 6.10 -0.19
C PRO A 112 -3.14 6.68 0.91
N ASP A 113 -3.68 6.80 2.13
CA ASP A 113 -2.88 7.18 3.30
C ASP A 113 -1.94 6.05 3.73
N TYR A 114 -2.38 4.79 3.64
CA TYR A 114 -1.58 3.61 3.94
C TYR A 114 -1.70 2.58 2.83
N LEU A 115 -0.59 1.92 2.54
CA LEU A 115 -0.48 0.94 1.46
C LEU A 115 0.24 -0.33 1.92
N THR A 116 -0.28 -1.49 1.53
CA THR A 116 0.44 -2.76 1.54
C THR A 116 0.11 -3.54 0.27
N LYS A 117 0.83 -4.64 0.02
CA LYS A 117 0.55 -5.54 -1.10
C LYS A 117 0.21 -6.92 -0.59
N THR A 118 -0.62 -7.62 -1.36
CA THR A 118 -0.88 -9.04 -1.14
C THR A 118 0.32 -9.88 -1.58
N ASN A 119 0.50 -11.02 -0.91
CA ASN A 119 1.42 -12.07 -1.33
C ASN A 119 0.76 -13.04 -2.33
N GLU A 120 1.45 -14.13 -2.67
CA GLU A 120 0.99 -15.16 -3.62
C GLU A 120 -0.32 -15.86 -3.20
N THR A 121 -0.61 -15.92 -1.91
CA THR A 121 -1.86 -16.47 -1.38
C THR A 121 -3.00 -15.44 -1.28
N GLY A 122 -2.76 -14.22 -1.75
CA GLY A 122 -3.70 -13.11 -1.61
C GLY A 122 -3.74 -12.51 -0.21
N TYR A 123 -2.90 -12.98 0.72
CA TYR A 123 -2.83 -12.45 2.08
C TYR A 123 -2.16 -11.08 2.12
N PHE A 124 -2.73 -10.18 2.92
CA PHE A 124 -2.14 -8.89 3.24
C PHE A 124 -2.11 -8.63 4.73
N GLN A 125 -1.20 -7.78 5.15
CA GLN A 125 -1.09 -7.34 6.53
C GLN A 125 -0.58 -5.91 6.61
N PHE A 126 -1.28 -5.10 7.42
CA PHE A 126 -0.80 -3.84 7.96
C PHE A 126 -0.39 -4.05 9.41
N ASN A 127 0.69 -3.39 9.80
CA ASN A 127 1.15 -3.27 11.17
C ASN A 127 1.37 -1.79 11.48
N ASN A 128 1.39 -1.46 12.76
CA ASN A 128 1.72 -0.12 13.25
C ASN A 128 0.78 0.97 12.71
N LEU A 129 -0.51 0.60 12.58
CA LEU A 129 -1.55 1.56 12.24
C LEU A 129 -2.00 2.34 13.48
N PRO A 130 -2.37 3.62 13.33
CA PRO A 130 -3.07 4.34 14.39
C PRO A 130 -4.45 3.72 14.63
N THR A 131 -4.92 3.81 15.87
CA THR A 131 -6.22 3.28 16.29
C THR A 131 -7.35 4.19 15.80
N ARG A 132 -7.95 3.85 14.67
CA ARG A 132 -9.03 4.63 14.03
C ARG A 132 -9.78 3.83 12.97
N ASN A 133 -10.86 4.44 12.44
CA ASN A 133 -11.55 3.93 11.26
C ASN A 133 -10.79 4.28 9.98
N PHE A 134 -10.84 3.36 9.03
CA PHE A 134 -10.33 3.51 7.67
C PHE A 134 -11.37 3.04 6.66
N LYS A 135 -11.31 3.59 5.47
CA LYS A 135 -11.92 3.01 4.27
C LYS A 135 -10.87 2.11 3.63
N LEU A 136 -11.13 0.81 3.56
CA LEU A 136 -10.26 -0.17 2.91
C LEU A 136 -10.74 -0.42 1.48
N VAL A 137 -9.78 -0.42 0.55
CA VAL A 137 -9.99 -0.78 -0.85
C VAL A 137 -8.86 -1.68 -1.32
N ALA A 138 -9.17 -2.77 -2.01
CA ALA A 138 -8.19 -3.56 -2.73
C ALA A 138 -8.23 -3.19 -4.21
N LEU A 139 -7.06 -2.96 -4.81
CA LEU A 139 -6.91 -2.49 -6.19
C LEU A 139 -5.80 -3.28 -6.90
N LYS A 140 -6.09 -3.80 -8.08
CA LYS A 140 -5.06 -4.30 -9.00
C LYS A 140 -4.64 -3.17 -9.92
N ASP A 141 -3.75 -2.35 -9.41
CA ASP A 141 -3.20 -1.15 -10.02
C ASP A 141 -2.22 -1.51 -11.14
N VAL A 142 -2.65 -1.37 -12.37
CA VAL A 142 -1.90 -1.79 -13.55
C VAL A 142 -0.86 -0.74 -13.96
N ASN A 143 -1.21 0.54 -13.85
CA ASN A 143 -0.33 1.65 -14.24
C ASN A 143 0.56 2.18 -13.09
N LYS A 144 0.37 1.65 -11.86
CA LYS A 144 1.17 1.94 -10.66
C LYS A 144 1.07 3.40 -10.18
N ASN A 145 -0.09 4.03 -10.40
CA ASN A 145 -0.36 5.39 -9.94
C ASN A 145 -1.00 5.46 -8.54
N LEU A 146 -1.41 4.31 -7.98
CA LEU A 146 -2.09 4.14 -6.70
C LEU A 146 -3.51 4.75 -6.65
N MET A 147 -4.11 5.02 -7.78
CA MET A 147 -5.48 5.52 -7.94
C MET A 147 -6.28 4.55 -8.80
N LEU A 148 -7.59 4.58 -8.66
CA LEU A 148 -8.47 3.72 -9.46
C LEU A 148 -8.69 4.32 -10.85
N ASP A 149 -8.35 3.55 -11.88
CA ASP A 149 -8.59 3.86 -13.29
C ASP A 149 -9.56 2.88 -13.96
N ASN A 150 -10.02 3.25 -15.15
CA ASN A 150 -10.87 2.37 -15.94
C ASN A 150 -10.18 1.04 -16.26
N ASN A 151 -10.97 -0.03 -16.25
CA ASN A 151 -10.56 -1.41 -16.54
C ASN A 151 -9.62 -2.04 -15.50
N GLU A 152 -9.44 -1.42 -14.35
CA GLU A 152 -8.74 -2.05 -13.23
C GLU A 152 -9.69 -2.90 -12.38
N LEU A 153 -9.14 -3.87 -11.66
CA LEU A 153 -9.91 -4.68 -10.71
C LEU A 153 -9.89 -4.00 -9.35
N VAL A 154 -11.06 -3.80 -8.78
CA VAL A 154 -11.23 -3.12 -7.49
C VAL A 154 -12.23 -3.84 -6.60
N SER A 155 -12.06 -3.77 -5.28
CA SER A 155 -13.07 -4.19 -4.30
C SER A 155 -14.09 -3.09 -4.05
N LEU A 156 -15.25 -3.45 -3.49
CA LEU A 156 -16.08 -2.47 -2.81
C LEU A 156 -15.29 -1.86 -1.63
N ALA A 157 -15.49 -0.56 -1.43
CA ALA A 157 -14.91 0.12 -0.27
C ALA A 157 -15.58 -0.39 1.01
N THR A 158 -14.77 -0.76 1.99
CA THR A 158 -15.24 -1.28 3.27
C THR A 158 -14.73 -0.40 4.39
N GLU A 159 -15.62 0.05 5.26
CA GLU A 159 -15.22 0.72 6.50
C GLU A 159 -14.70 -0.31 7.50
N ILE A 160 -13.53 -0.05 8.04
CA ILE A 160 -12.87 -0.95 8.97
C ILE A 160 -12.19 -0.17 10.09
N TYR A 161 -12.30 -0.71 11.30
CA TYR A 161 -11.55 -0.21 12.46
C TYR A 161 -10.27 -1.00 12.65
N THR A 162 -9.21 -0.35 13.10
CA THR A 162 -7.92 -0.99 13.42
C THR A 162 -8.10 -2.14 14.44
N ASP A 163 -7.16 -3.07 14.46
CA ASP A 163 -7.14 -4.27 15.32
C ASP A 163 -8.19 -5.34 14.98
N LYS A 164 -8.62 -5.36 13.72
CA LYS A 164 -9.48 -6.41 13.21
C LYS A 164 -8.74 -7.35 12.26
N ILE A 165 -9.09 -8.63 12.37
CA ILE A 165 -8.85 -9.62 11.31
C ILE A 165 -10.13 -9.61 10.46
N ILE A 166 -10.00 -9.39 9.17
CA ILE A 166 -11.12 -9.49 8.26
C ILE A 166 -11.36 -10.99 8.02
N PRO A 167 -12.46 -11.56 8.52
CA PRO A 167 -12.68 -13.01 8.46
C PRO A 167 -13.00 -13.46 7.02
N ASP A 168 -13.68 -12.60 6.26
CA ASP A 168 -14.11 -12.92 4.92
C ASP A 168 -13.08 -12.45 3.87
N THR A 169 -12.99 -13.22 2.78
CA THR A 169 -12.16 -12.83 1.64
C THR A 169 -12.78 -11.62 0.94
N ILE A 170 -11.99 -10.58 0.73
CA ILE A 170 -12.39 -9.42 -0.04
C ILE A 170 -12.29 -9.77 -1.52
N ASN A 171 -13.39 -9.60 -2.25
CA ASN A 171 -13.44 -9.85 -3.69
C ASN A 171 -13.14 -8.57 -4.47
N ILE A 172 -12.34 -8.69 -5.53
CA ILE A 172 -12.13 -7.64 -6.53
C ILE A 172 -12.85 -8.00 -7.83
N PHE A 173 -13.32 -6.99 -8.55
CA PHE A 173 -14.04 -7.13 -9.83
C PHE A 173 -13.62 -5.98 -10.77
N PRO A 174 -13.84 -6.14 -12.10
CA PRO A 174 -13.55 -5.09 -13.06
C PRO A 174 -14.35 -3.80 -12.79
N PHE A 175 -13.65 -2.68 -12.79
CA PHE A 175 -14.27 -1.37 -12.70
C PHE A 175 -14.41 -0.76 -14.10
N TYR A 176 -15.64 -0.32 -14.40
CA TYR A 176 -15.94 0.40 -15.63
C TYR A 176 -16.61 1.72 -15.25
N GLN A 177 -15.93 2.82 -15.54
CA GLN A 177 -16.56 4.12 -15.39
C GLN A 177 -17.61 4.29 -16.51
N SER A 178 -18.88 4.31 -16.16
CA SER A 178 -19.92 4.67 -17.10
C SER A 178 -19.80 6.15 -17.43
N SER A 179 -19.52 6.49 -18.69
CA SER A 179 -19.69 7.84 -19.17
C SER A 179 -21.21 8.13 -19.22
N PHE A 180 -21.71 8.85 -18.22
CA PHE A 180 -23.03 9.45 -18.34
C PHE A 180 -22.95 10.53 -19.43
N THR A 181 -23.26 10.17 -20.67
CA THR A 181 -23.56 11.16 -21.70
C THR A 181 -24.89 11.76 -21.31
N THR A 182 -24.86 12.97 -20.75
CA THR A 182 -26.07 13.76 -20.59
C THR A 182 -26.59 14.04 -22.00
N MET A 183 -27.63 13.31 -22.42
CA MET A 183 -28.38 13.72 -23.61
C MET A 183 -29.09 15.02 -23.23
N VAL A 184 -28.67 16.10 -23.85
CA VAL A 184 -29.35 17.38 -23.88
C VAL A 184 -30.41 17.32 -24.97
#